data_cb952e52f033d16ad1e597aed3782fc7
#
_entry.id   cb952e52f033d16ad1e597aed3782fc7
#
_cell.length_a   1.000
_cell.length_b   1.000
_cell.length_c   1.000
_cell.angle_alpha   90.00
_cell.angle_beta   90.00
_cell.angle_gamma   90.00
#
_symmetry.space_group_name_H-M   'P 1'
#
loop_
_entity.id
_entity.type
_entity.pdbx_description
1 polymer ?
#
loop_
_entity_poly.entity_id
_entity_poly.type
_entity_poly.pdbx_seq_one_letter_code
_entity_poly.pdbx_strand_id
1 'polypeptide(L)' 'MKRKTFDIPVTLRREWFLIELAHLTKKYGIEIATSKMEAAPFLRDQVTETRIGSGLQYDKYDEEYIIEN' A
#
# COMPACT_ATOMS: atom_id res chain seq x y z
N MET A 1 8.96 16.24 -9.50
CA MET A 1 9.21 15.84 -9.14
C MET A 1 9.93 15.22 -8.39
N LYS A 2 10.27 14.95 -7.60
CA LYS A 2 10.76 14.40 -6.89
C LYS A 2 11.71 13.46 -7.11
N ARG A 3 12.38 13.23 -7.50
CA ARG A 3 13.25 12.45 -7.98
C ARG A 3 14.50 12.28 -7.30
N LYS A 4 14.78 13.01 -6.31
CA LYS A 4 15.93 12.85 -5.52
C LYS A 4 16.08 11.55 -4.88
N THR A 5 14.97 10.96 -4.42
CA THR A 5 14.98 9.67 -3.75
C THR A 5 15.41 8.56 -4.69
N PHE A 6 15.35 8.80 -5.99
CA PHE A 6 15.73 7.76 -6.93
C PHE A 6 17.24 7.59 -7.05
N ASP A 7 18.01 8.45 -6.42
CA ASP A 7 19.46 8.31 -6.38
C ASP A 7 19.88 7.37 -5.27
N ILE A 8 18.97 6.95 -4.43
CA ILE A 8 19.25 6.06 -3.32
C ILE A 8 18.99 4.62 -3.76
N PRO A 9 19.85 3.68 -3.38
CA PRO A 9 19.67 2.28 -3.81
C PRO A 9 18.27 1.76 -3.48
N VAL A 10 17.71 0.98 -4.38
CA VAL A 10 16.34 0.50 -4.24
C VAL A 10 16.15 -0.36 -2.99
N THR A 11 17.19 -1.07 -2.55
CA THR A 11 17.06 -1.89 -1.35
C THR A 11 16.79 -1.04 -0.12
N LEU A 12 17.42 0.13 -0.02
CA LEU A 12 17.18 1.03 1.09
C LEU A 12 15.83 1.69 0.97
N ARG A 13 15.46 2.10 -0.24
CA ARG A 13 14.15 2.71 -0.46
C ARG A 13 13.03 1.74 -0.11
N ARG A 14 13.22 0.46 -0.44
CA ARG A 14 12.23 -0.56 -0.11
C ARG A 14 12.08 -0.72 1.39
N GLU A 15 13.20 -0.75 2.13
CA GLU A 15 13.14 -0.89 3.57
C GLU A 15 12.42 0.28 4.22
N TRP A 16 12.75 1.49 3.78
CA TRP A 16 12.08 2.67 4.32
C TRP A 16 10.59 2.66 4.01
N PHE A 17 10.24 2.24 2.78
CA PHE A 17 8.85 2.14 2.39
C PHE A 17 8.09 1.16 3.29
N LEU A 18 8.69 0.00 3.55
CA LEU A 18 8.02 -1.01 4.37
C LEU A 18 7.85 -0.53 5.81
N ILE A 19 8.84 0.18 6.34
CA ILE A 19 8.74 0.70 7.69
C ILE A 19 7.61 1.72 7.78
N GLU A 20 7.53 2.63 6.82
CA GLU A 20 6.49 3.63 6.84
C GLU A 20 5.12 3.03 6.58
N LEU A 21 5.07 2.02 5.72
CA LEU A 21 3.82 1.33 5.47
C LEU A 21 3.30 0.66 6.74
N ALA A 22 4.22 0.07 7.53
CA ALA A 22 3.83 -0.53 8.80
C ALA A 22 3.30 0.52 9.76
N HIS A 23 3.89 1.72 9.75
CA HIS A 23 3.41 2.80 10.60
C HIS A 23 1.99 3.21 10.19
N LEU A 24 1.72 3.25 8.88
CA LEU A 24 0.38 3.58 8.40
C LEU A 24 -0.63 2.53 8.85
N THR A 25 -0.25 1.26 8.76
CA THR A 25 -1.12 0.19 9.20
C THR A 25 -1.45 0.33 10.69
N LYS A 26 -0.45 0.62 11.51
CA LYS A 26 -0.68 0.79 12.93
C LYS A 26 -1.53 2.03 13.22
N LYS A 27 -1.31 3.08 12.46
CA LYS A 27 -2.02 4.33 12.68
C LYS A 27 -3.51 4.24 12.35
N TYR A 28 -3.82 3.57 11.24
CA TYR A 28 -5.21 3.55 10.77
C TYR A 28 -5.92 2.22 10.97
N GLY A 29 -5.17 1.18 11.36
CA GLY A 29 -5.79 -0.12 11.53
C GLY A 29 -6.21 -0.77 10.22
N ILE A 30 -5.49 -0.45 9.16
CA ILE A 30 -5.79 -0.96 7.82
C ILE A 30 -4.54 -1.62 7.27
N GLU A 31 -4.69 -2.79 6.70
CA GLU A 31 -3.56 -3.52 6.14
C GLU A 31 -3.82 -3.89 4.70
N ILE A 32 -2.75 -4.13 3.97
CA ILE A 32 -2.82 -4.59 2.60
C ILE A 32 -2.73 -6.11 2.62
N ALA A 33 -3.68 -6.76 1.98
CA ALA A 33 -3.77 -8.21 1.97
C ALA A 33 -3.94 -8.72 0.56
N THR A 34 -3.69 -10.01 0.37
CA THR A 34 -3.84 -10.65 -0.92
C THR A 34 -4.67 -11.91 -0.78
N SER A 35 -5.22 -12.37 -1.89
CA SER A 35 -6.01 -13.58 -1.95
C SER A 35 -5.55 -14.41 -3.13
N LYS A 36 -5.66 -15.73 -3.01
CA LYS A 36 -5.30 -16.60 -4.11
C LYS A 36 -6.25 -16.42 -5.29
N MET A 37 -7.44 -15.94 -5.00
CA MET A 37 -8.48 -15.80 -6.02
C MET A 37 -8.39 -14.52 -6.81
N GLU A 38 -7.62 -13.55 -6.36
CA GLU A 38 -7.55 -12.25 -6.99
C GLU A 38 -6.14 -11.86 -7.34
N ALA A 39 -5.98 -11.21 -8.48
CA ALA A 39 -4.66 -10.79 -8.93
C ALA A 39 -4.16 -9.56 -8.18
N ALA A 40 -5.07 -8.69 -7.78
CA ALA A 40 -4.69 -7.44 -7.12
C ALA A 40 -4.90 -7.52 -5.61
N PRO A 41 -4.11 -6.79 -4.84
CA PRO A 41 -4.30 -6.76 -3.40
C PRO A 41 -5.54 -5.96 -3.02
N PHE A 42 -5.96 -6.12 -1.78
CA PHE A 42 -7.09 -5.40 -1.25
C PHE A 42 -6.75 -4.88 0.14
N LEU A 43 -7.60 -4.00 0.66
CA LEU A 43 -7.42 -3.47 2.01
C LEU A 43 -8.34 -4.19 2.97
N ARG A 44 -7.88 -4.38 4.19
CA ARG A 44 -8.65 -5.06 5.22
C ARG A 44 -8.56 -4.27 6.51
N ASP A 45 -9.71 -4.13 7.17
CA ASP A 45 -9.79 -3.49 8.47
C ASP A 45 -9.30 -4.48 9.51
N GLN A 46 -8.26 -4.12 10.26
CA GLN A 46 -7.70 -5.02 11.27
C GLN A 46 -8.61 -5.23 12.45
N VAL A 47 -9.47 -4.27 12.74
CA VAL A 47 -10.36 -4.37 13.87
C VAL A 47 -11.47 -5.38 13.62
N THR A 48 -12.15 -5.28 12.49
CA THR A 48 -13.26 -6.17 12.17
C THR A 48 -12.86 -7.32 11.27
N GLU A 49 -11.64 -7.24 10.70
CA GLU A 49 -11.11 -8.24 9.76
C GLU A 49 -11.96 -8.35 8.51
N THR A 50 -12.59 -7.26 8.12
CA THR A 50 -13.41 -7.23 6.92
C THR A 50 -12.70 -6.50 5.80
N ARG A 51 -13.03 -6.86 4.56
CA ARG A 51 -12.47 -6.21 3.39
C ARG A 51 -13.13 -4.85 3.21
N ILE A 52 -12.32 -3.82 2.96
CA ILE A 52 -12.83 -2.47 2.80
C ILE A 52 -12.41 -1.86 1.46
N GLY A 53 -12.24 -2.68 0.45
CA GLY A 53 -11.89 -2.22 -0.88
C GLY A 53 -11.11 -3.27 -1.61
N SER A 54 -11.18 -3.27 -2.93
CA SER A 54 -10.53 -4.26 -3.76
C SER A 54 -9.78 -3.58 -4.90
N GLY A 55 -8.84 -4.31 -5.50
CA GLY A 55 -8.15 -3.80 -6.67
C GLY A 55 -7.26 -2.63 -6.41
N LEU A 56 -6.50 -2.70 -5.31
CA LEU A 56 -5.59 -1.62 -4.97
C LEU A 56 -4.50 -1.47 -6.02
N GLN A 57 -4.33 -0.26 -6.52
CA GLN A 57 -3.26 0.00 -7.47
C GLN A 57 -2.83 1.45 -7.39
N TYR A 58 -1.62 1.71 -7.86
CA TYR A 58 -1.07 3.05 -7.83
C TYR A 58 -1.31 3.74 -9.16
N ASP A 59 -1.89 4.94 -9.09
CA ASP A 59 -2.12 5.77 -10.27
C ASP A 59 -0.95 6.73 -10.37
N LYS A 60 -0.03 6.46 -11.30
CA LYS A 60 1.16 7.28 -11.40
C LYS A 60 0.90 8.65 -12.02
N TYR A 61 -0.23 8.83 -12.66
CA TYR A 61 -0.55 10.12 -13.27
C TYR A 61 -1.02 11.11 -12.19
N ASP A 62 -1.88 10.65 -11.29
CA ASP A 62 -2.36 11.48 -10.19
C ASP A 62 -1.56 11.26 -8.92
N GLU A 63 -0.60 10.34 -8.95
CA GLU A 63 0.29 10.04 -7.83
C GLU A 63 -0.50 9.69 -6.58
N GLU A 64 -1.45 8.79 -6.73
CA GLU A 64 -2.26 8.35 -5.60
C GLU A 64 -2.63 6.90 -5.78
N TYR A 65 -3.02 6.26 -4.67
CA TYR A 65 -3.54 4.91 -4.73
C TYR A 65 -5.03 4.96 -4.93
N ILE A 66 -5.54 4.08 -5.78
CA ILE A 66 -6.98 3.98 -6.02
C ILE A 66 -7.43 2.59 -5.65
N ILE A 67 -8.69 2.49 -5.23
CA ILE A 67 -9.26 1.23 -4.80
C ILE A 67 -10.74 1.25 -5.08
N GLU A 68 -11.28 0.09 -5.38
CA GLU A 68 -12.72 -0.04 -5.66
C GLU A 68 -13.44 -0.56 -4.42
N ASN A 69 -14.62 -0.06 -4.24
CA ASN A 69 -15.46 -0.55 -3.15
C ASN A 69 -16.20 -1.83 -3.53
#